data_4fc070971311171944d08bba460257e7
#
_entry.id   4fc070971311171944d08bba460257e7
#
_cell.length_a   1.000
_cell.length_b   1.000
_cell.length_c   1.000
_cell.angle_alpha   90.00
_cell.angle_beta   90.00
_cell.angle_gamma   90.00
#
_symmetry.space_group_name_H-M   'P 1'
#
loop_
_entity.id
_entity.type
_entity.pdbx_description
1 polymer ?
#
loop_
_entity_poly.entity_id
_entity_poly.type
_entity_poly.pdbx_seq_one_letter_code
_entity_poly.pdbx_strand_id
1 'polypeptide(L)'
;MKNKGFFIGFGMLGLAFACATNPFTGKSTLALVSNSEILPSAFAQYNQFLTENKVITGTADAKRVETIGTKIKVAAEKWLTANGQAGYLNDYKWEYKLVDSKDVNAWCMPGGKIVFYTGILPICKNDAGMATVMGHEVSHALANHGQQRMSAGLLQQLGGAGVAAAVGTKSAETQQLAMTAYGAATEYGGMLPFSRNHESEADMIGLTLMAIAGYNPDEAIDFWSRMSANSGGQAPPEFMSTHPSDATRIANLKSLIPQAKAEAAKFGVTFK
;
A
#
# COMPACT_ATOMS: atom_id res chain seq x y z
N MET A 1 -31.04 -1.35 50.72
CA MET A 1 -29.68 -1.62 50.17
C MET A 1 -29.63 -1.01 48.77
N LYS A 2 -28.83 0.06 48.56
CA LYS A 2 -28.81 0.86 47.34
C LYS A 2 -27.76 0.27 46.40
N ASN A 3 -28.17 -0.24 45.23
CA ASN A 3 -27.26 -0.64 44.17
C ASN A 3 -26.67 0.60 43.48
N LYS A 4 -25.38 0.78 43.60
CA LYS A 4 -24.62 1.78 42.85
C LYS A 4 -24.32 1.24 41.47
N GLY A 5 -25.00 1.73 40.45
CA GLY A 5 -24.64 1.52 39.07
C GLY A 5 -23.31 2.23 38.78
N PHE A 6 -22.28 1.44 38.41
CA PHE A 6 -20.99 1.94 37.96
C PHE A 6 -21.11 2.21 36.43
N PHE A 7 -21.31 3.48 36.09
CA PHE A 7 -21.29 3.89 34.66
C PHE A 7 -19.87 3.88 34.17
N ILE A 8 -19.59 2.98 33.25
CA ILE A 8 -18.36 2.96 32.46
C ILE A 8 -18.49 4.03 31.35
N GLY A 9 -18.16 5.25 31.70
CA GLY A 9 -18.08 6.38 30.77
C GLY A 9 -16.64 6.64 30.30
N PHE A 10 -15.96 5.64 29.70
CA PHE A 10 -14.56 5.78 29.29
C PHE A 10 -14.35 5.24 27.87
N GLY A 11 -15.08 5.73 26.88
CA GLY A 11 -14.95 5.16 25.55
C GLY A 11 -15.04 6.08 24.34
N MET A 12 -15.50 7.31 24.49
CA MET A 12 -15.77 8.15 23.31
C MET A 12 -14.78 9.31 23.05
N LEU A 13 -13.92 9.68 23.98
CA LEU A 13 -12.99 10.79 23.77
C LEU A 13 -11.69 10.39 23.02
N GLY A 14 -11.34 9.09 23.02
CA GLY A 14 -10.11 8.61 22.37
C GLY A 14 -10.21 8.38 20.86
N LEU A 15 -11.39 8.19 20.31
CA LEU A 15 -11.57 7.85 18.88
C LEU A 15 -11.48 9.07 17.94
N ALA A 16 -11.66 10.28 18.42
CA ALA A 16 -11.59 11.47 17.59
C ALA A 16 -10.17 11.80 17.07
N PHE A 17 -9.13 11.27 17.71
CA PHE A 17 -7.72 11.44 17.31
C PHE A 17 -7.17 10.26 16.48
N ALA A 18 -7.97 9.25 16.19
CA ALA A 18 -7.56 8.02 15.53
C ALA A 18 -7.77 8.04 14.02
N CYS A 19 -8.02 9.20 13.42
CA CYS A 19 -8.25 9.36 11.99
C CYS A 19 -7.23 10.30 11.38
N ALA A 20 -6.73 9.94 10.21
CA ALA A 20 -5.95 10.80 9.31
C ALA A 20 -6.70 11.00 8.01
N THR A 21 -6.39 12.05 7.28
CA THR A 21 -6.97 12.29 5.95
C THR A 21 -5.96 11.87 4.89
N ASN A 22 -6.37 11.01 3.96
CA ASN A 22 -5.57 10.71 2.78
C ASN A 22 -5.50 11.96 1.89
N PRO A 23 -4.31 12.50 1.62
CA PRO A 23 -4.17 13.76 0.89
C PRO A 23 -4.61 13.66 -0.58
N PHE A 24 -4.61 12.46 -1.17
CA PHE A 24 -4.97 12.25 -2.58
C PHE A 24 -6.46 12.07 -2.79
N THR A 25 -7.18 11.53 -1.81
CA THR A 25 -8.62 11.20 -1.95
C THR A 25 -9.52 12.00 -1.03
N GLY A 26 -8.95 12.70 -0.05
CA GLY A 26 -9.71 13.40 0.99
C GLY A 26 -10.44 12.47 1.96
N LYS A 27 -10.29 11.15 1.81
CA LYS A 27 -10.96 10.19 2.69
C LYS A 27 -10.34 10.17 4.08
N SER A 28 -11.20 10.08 5.10
CA SER A 28 -10.77 9.80 6.46
C SER A 28 -10.32 8.34 6.58
N THR A 29 -9.16 8.12 7.15
CA THR A 29 -8.51 6.81 7.30
C THR A 29 -8.20 6.51 8.75
N LEU A 30 -8.22 5.23 9.12
CA LEU A 30 -7.90 4.79 10.47
C LEU A 30 -6.40 4.93 10.74
N ALA A 31 -6.03 5.64 11.82
CA ALA A 31 -4.65 5.97 12.17
C ALA A 31 -4.39 5.82 13.68
N LEU A 32 -4.62 4.61 14.23
CA LEU A 32 -4.37 4.31 15.65
C LEU A 32 -2.87 4.30 16.00
N VAL A 33 -2.02 4.07 15.01
CA VAL A 33 -0.56 4.10 15.14
C VAL A 33 -0.06 5.32 14.39
N SER A 34 0.77 6.15 15.01
CA SER A 34 1.27 7.39 14.41
C SER A 34 2.43 7.17 13.44
N ASN A 35 2.64 8.09 12.49
CA ASN A 35 3.83 8.04 11.63
C ASN A 35 5.13 8.17 12.42
N SER A 36 5.15 8.89 13.55
CA SER A 36 6.31 9.00 14.44
C SER A 36 6.73 7.67 15.07
N GLU A 37 5.80 6.71 15.19
CA GLU A 37 6.08 5.36 15.66
C GLU A 37 6.45 4.42 14.52
N ILE A 38 5.80 4.55 13.37
CA ILE A 38 5.98 3.65 12.22
C ILE A 38 7.29 3.92 11.49
N LEU A 39 7.64 5.18 11.22
CA LEU A 39 8.80 5.52 10.38
C LEU A 39 10.13 5.01 10.93
N PRO A 40 10.46 5.17 12.23
CA PRO A 40 11.70 4.62 12.77
C PRO A 40 11.79 3.09 12.63
N SER A 41 10.69 2.39 12.89
CA SER A 41 10.62 0.93 12.74
C SER A 41 10.77 0.50 11.28
N ALA A 42 10.11 1.18 10.35
CA ALA A 42 10.23 0.90 8.91
C ALA A 42 11.67 1.11 8.43
N PHE A 43 12.34 2.18 8.87
CA PHE A 43 13.74 2.44 8.50
C PHE A 43 14.69 1.40 9.08
N ALA A 44 14.47 0.96 10.32
CA ALA A 44 15.28 -0.10 10.93
C ALA A 44 15.13 -1.44 10.20
N GLN A 45 13.89 -1.84 9.90
CA GLN A 45 13.59 -3.06 9.14
C GLN A 45 14.17 -3.01 7.71
N TYR A 46 14.05 -1.86 7.04
CA TYR A 46 14.65 -1.66 5.73
C TYR A 46 16.18 -1.83 5.76
N ASN A 47 16.85 -1.20 6.72
CA ASN A 47 18.30 -1.33 6.85
C ASN A 47 18.71 -2.76 7.15
N GLN A 48 17.99 -3.46 8.03
CA GLN A 48 18.23 -4.89 8.30
C GLN A 48 18.07 -5.71 7.01
N PHE A 49 16.98 -5.52 6.27
CA PHE A 49 16.75 -6.20 5.00
C PHE A 49 17.90 -6.02 4.02
N LEU A 50 18.47 -4.81 3.91
CA LEU A 50 19.60 -4.55 3.02
C LEU A 50 20.89 -5.28 3.46
N THR A 51 21.06 -5.59 4.74
CA THR A 51 22.22 -6.37 5.21
C THR A 51 22.09 -7.86 4.91
N GLU A 52 20.85 -8.35 4.80
CA GLU A 52 20.54 -9.76 4.56
C GLU A 52 20.41 -10.11 3.06
N ASN A 53 20.34 -9.10 2.20
CA ASN A 53 20.08 -9.27 0.78
C ASN A 53 21.17 -8.62 -0.09
N LYS A 54 21.42 -9.22 -1.25
CA LYS A 54 22.41 -8.72 -2.19
C LYS A 54 21.88 -7.51 -2.97
N VAL A 55 22.28 -6.32 -2.57
CA VAL A 55 21.95 -5.06 -3.26
C VAL A 55 22.82 -4.91 -4.51
N ILE A 56 22.17 -4.63 -5.65
CA ILE A 56 22.85 -4.36 -6.93
C ILE A 56 23.04 -2.85 -7.06
N THR A 57 24.27 -2.42 -7.30
CA THR A 57 24.65 -1.02 -7.50
C THR A 57 25.41 -0.82 -8.80
N GLY A 58 25.35 0.39 -9.36
CA GLY A 58 26.17 0.80 -10.51
C GLY A 58 25.73 0.24 -11.87
N THR A 59 24.79 -0.72 -11.90
CA THR A 59 24.26 -1.28 -13.15
C THR A 59 23.25 -0.34 -13.82
N ALA A 60 22.99 -0.57 -15.12
CA ALA A 60 21.96 0.18 -15.83
C ALA A 60 20.57 0.05 -15.18
N ASP A 61 20.20 -1.16 -14.76
CA ASP A 61 18.90 -1.39 -14.12
C ASP A 61 18.79 -0.75 -12.75
N ALA A 62 19.85 -0.77 -11.91
CA ALA A 62 19.85 -0.05 -10.63
C ALA A 62 19.66 1.46 -10.85
N LYS A 63 20.33 2.04 -11.85
CA LYS A 63 20.16 3.46 -12.22
C LYS A 63 18.75 3.76 -12.74
N ARG A 64 18.13 2.83 -13.48
CA ARG A 64 16.75 2.96 -13.94
C ARG A 64 15.78 3.01 -12.76
N VAL A 65 15.93 2.12 -11.77
CA VAL A 65 15.11 2.11 -10.54
C VAL A 65 15.21 3.46 -9.82
N GLU A 66 16.42 3.97 -9.61
CA GLU A 66 16.66 5.28 -8.97
C GLU A 66 16.06 6.45 -9.77
N THR A 67 16.24 6.44 -11.10
CA THR A 67 15.74 7.49 -11.98
C THR A 67 14.22 7.53 -11.99
N ILE A 68 13.58 6.38 -12.13
CA ILE A 68 12.12 6.28 -12.16
C ILE A 68 11.55 6.65 -10.80
N GLY A 69 12.11 6.13 -9.72
CA GLY A 69 11.69 6.46 -8.36
C GLY A 69 11.80 7.97 -8.05
N THR A 70 12.90 8.60 -8.48
CA THR A 70 13.08 10.05 -8.35
C THR A 70 12.03 10.84 -9.12
N LYS A 71 11.69 10.43 -10.35
CA LYS A 71 10.65 11.08 -11.14
C LYS A 71 9.25 10.92 -10.51
N ILE A 72 8.92 9.74 -9.98
CA ILE A 72 7.66 9.50 -9.25
C ILE A 72 7.60 10.35 -7.98
N LYS A 73 8.69 10.44 -7.21
CA LYS A 73 8.80 11.33 -6.05
C LYS A 73 8.51 12.78 -6.44
N VAL A 74 9.17 13.29 -7.48
CA VAL A 74 8.97 14.67 -7.95
C VAL A 74 7.54 14.90 -8.42
N ALA A 75 6.90 13.90 -9.05
CA ALA A 75 5.49 13.96 -9.43
C ALA A 75 4.58 14.06 -8.20
N ALA A 76 4.85 13.27 -7.15
CA ALA A 76 4.12 13.33 -5.89
C ALA A 76 4.27 14.69 -5.20
N GLU A 77 5.50 15.23 -5.12
CA GLU A 77 5.77 16.56 -4.55
C GLU A 77 5.03 17.68 -5.30
N LYS A 78 5.04 17.65 -6.63
CA LYS A 78 4.31 18.62 -7.47
C LYS A 78 2.81 18.53 -7.21
N TRP A 79 2.25 17.32 -7.23
CA TRP A 79 0.84 17.11 -7.02
C TRP A 79 0.39 17.57 -5.63
N LEU A 80 1.10 17.16 -4.58
CA LEU A 80 0.81 17.52 -3.19
C LEU A 80 0.90 19.05 -3.00
N THR A 81 1.93 19.70 -3.55
CA THR A 81 2.08 21.17 -3.47
C THR A 81 0.93 21.88 -4.15
N ALA A 82 0.53 21.46 -5.35
CA ALA A 82 -0.59 22.02 -6.09
C ALA A 82 -1.94 21.87 -5.38
N ASN A 83 -2.06 20.85 -4.52
CA ASN A 83 -3.27 20.57 -3.73
C ASN A 83 -3.18 21.08 -2.27
N GLY A 84 -2.27 21.99 -1.96
CA GLY A 84 -2.15 22.61 -0.63
C GLY A 84 -1.55 21.72 0.44
N GLN A 85 -0.89 20.62 0.06
CA GLN A 85 -0.27 19.64 0.95
C GLN A 85 1.28 19.72 0.92
N ALA A 86 1.83 20.92 0.66
CA ALA A 86 3.27 21.14 0.72
C ALA A 86 3.79 20.74 2.12
N GLY A 87 4.85 19.95 2.18
CA GLY A 87 5.41 19.46 3.44
C GLY A 87 4.90 18.09 3.89
N TYR A 88 3.88 17.51 3.25
CA TYR A 88 3.40 16.15 3.58
C TYR A 88 4.52 15.09 3.58
N LEU A 89 5.53 15.28 2.74
CA LEU A 89 6.67 14.36 2.56
C LEU A 89 7.92 14.75 3.36
N ASN A 90 7.86 15.71 4.28
CA ASN A 90 9.06 16.20 5.01
C ASN A 90 9.76 15.10 5.82
N ASP A 91 9.02 14.13 6.35
CA ASP A 91 9.57 13.02 7.13
C ASP A 91 9.99 11.82 6.27
N TYR A 92 9.80 11.89 4.95
CA TYR A 92 10.19 10.83 4.03
C TYR A 92 11.68 10.87 3.78
N LYS A 93 12.33 9.69 3.85
CA LYS A 93 13.75 9.49 3.56
C LYS A 93 13.89 8.56 2.35
N TRP A 94 13.59 9.11 1.19
CA TRP A 94 13.53 8.38 -0.07
C TRP A 94 14.81 7.62 -0.38
N GLU A 95 14.68 6.35 -0.69
CA GLU A 95 15.77 5.48 -1.09
C GLU A 95 15.25 4.38 -2.00
N TYR A 96 15.97 4.10 -3.07
CA TYR A 96 15.59 3.16 -4.13
C TYR A 96 16.68 2.11 -4.28
N LYS A 97 16.39 0.84 -4.11
CA LYS A 97 17.35 -0.25 -4.24
C LYS A 97 16.85 -1.32 -5.21
N LEU A 98 17.79 -1.86 -5.98
CA LEU A 98 17.61 -3.08 -6.74
C LEU A 98 18.29 -4.22 -5.98
N VAL A 99 17.58 -5.31 -5.75
CA VAL A 99 18.07 -6.49 -5.01
C VAL A 99 18.11 -7.70 -5.95
N ASP A 100 19.18 -8.48 -5.88
CA ASP A 100 19.35 -9.71 -6.63
C ASP A 100 18.46 -10.81 -6.06
N SER A 101 17.28 -10.98 -6.63
CA SER A 101 16.36 -12.06 -6.33
C SER A 101 15.62 -12.50 -7.59
N LYS A 102 15.36 -13.79 -7.70
CA LYS A 102 14.51 -14.36 -8.78
C LYS A 102 13.03 -14.14 -8.53
N ASP A 103 12.65 -13.75 -7.31
CA ASP A 103 11.27 -13.49 -6.96
C ASP A 103 10.73 -12.31 -7.75
N VAL A 104 9.53 -12.46 -8.24
CA VAL A 104 8.83 -11.39 -8.94
C VAL A 104 8.17 -10.52 -7.87
N ASN A 105 8.90 -9.50 -7.40
CA ASN A 105 8.43 -8.62 -6.32
C ASN A 105 9.01 -7.22 -6.40
N ALA A 106 8.29 -6.27 -5.79
CA ALA A 106 8.74 -4.93 -5.43
C ALA A 106 7.90 -4.48 -4.22
N TRP A 107 8.42 -3.56 -3.42
CA TRP A 107 7.67 -3.01 -2.29
C TRP A 107 8.17 -1.63 -1.87
N CYS A 108 7.31 -0.88 -1.19
CA CYS A 108 7.64 0.40 -0.59
C CYS A 108 7.20 0.42 0.88
N MET A 109 8.16 0.60 1.79
CA MET A 109 7.85 0.84 3.20
C MET A 109 7.46 2.31 3.45
N PRO A 110 6.72 2.59 4.53
CA PRO A 110 6.47 3.96 4.99
C PRO A 110 7.74 4.80 5.01
N GLY A 111 7.61 6.06 4.59
CA GLY A 111 8.75 6.98 4.54
C GLY A 111 9.61 6.87 3.27
N GLY A 112 9.16 6.13 2.23
CA GLY A 112 9.77 6.13 0.90
C GLY A 112 10.98 5.22 0.75
N LYS A 113 11.03 4.10 1.45
CA LYS A 113 12.04 3.04 1.31
C LYS A 113 11.58 1.99 0.31
N ILE A 114 12.17 1.97 -0.88
CA ILE A 114 11.70 1.21 -2.02
C ILE A 114 12.72 0.17 -2.45
N VAL A 115 12.26 -1.04 -2.68
CA VAL A 115 13.03 -2.15 -3.22
C VAL A 115 12.34 -2.73 -4.44
N PHE A 116 13.12 -2.95 -5.49
CA PHE A 116 12.77 -3.77 -6.64
C PHE A 116 13.64 -5.03 -6.63
N TYR A 117 13.06 -6.16 -6.97
CA TYR A 117 13.79 -7.40 -7.18
C TYR A 117 14.12 -7.56 -8.67
N THR A 118 15.26 -8.17 -8.99
CA THR A 118 15.63 -8.39 -10.39
C THR A 118 14.61 -9.26 -11.14
N GLY A 119 13.90 -10.15 -10.44
CA GLY A 119 12.90 -11.03 -11.03
C GLY A 119 11.68 -10.33 -11.61
N ILE A 120 11.34 -9.09 -11.16
CA ILE A 120 10.20 -8.35 -11.73
C ILE A 120 10.56 -7.61 -13.03
N LEU A 121 11.86 -7.34 -13.28
CA LEU A 121 12.30 -6.51 -14.39
C LEU A 121 11.88 -7.03 -15.77
N PRO A 122 11.95 -8.35 -16.05
CA PRO A 122 11.48 -8.89 -17.34
C PRO A 122 9.99 -8.64 -17.58
N ILE A 123 9.16 -8.64 -16.52
CA ILE A 123 7.73 -8.39 -16.61
C ILE A 123 7.46 -6.89 -16.80
N CYS A 124 8.24 -6.03 -16.16
CA CYS A 124 8.20 -4.58 -16.40
C CYS A 124 8.52 -4.23 -17.87
N LYS A 125 9.44 -4.96 -18.50
CA LYS A 125 9.83 -4.83 -19.92
C LYS A 125 10.48 -3.49 -20.26
N ASN A 126 9.90 -2.35 -19.87
CA ASN A 126 10.36 -1.01 -20.19
C ASN A 126 10.23 -0.05 -18.98
N ASP A 127 10.64 1.21 -19.14
CA ASP A 127 10.59 2.22 -18.07
C ASP A 127 9.16 2.56 -17.64
N ALA A 128 8.18 2.53 -18.56
CA ALA A 128 6.79 2.80 -18.21
C ALA A 128 6.17 1.64 -17.41
N GLY A 129 6.53 0.38 -17.70
CA GLY A 129 6.16 -0.77 -16.88
C GLY A 129 6.80 -0.73 -15.49
N MET A 130 8.07 -0.31 -15.38
CA MET A 130 8.69 -0.07 -14.07
C MET A 130 8.02 1.09 -13.33
N ALA A 131 7.62 2.15 -14.04
CA ALA A 131 6.91 3.29 -13.44
C ALA A 131 5.50 2.90 -12.97
N THR A 132 4.85 1.93 -13.63
CA THR A 132 3.58 1.34 -13.16
C THR A 132 3.75 0.72 -11.77
N VAL A 133 4.74 -0.15 -11.61
CA VAL A 133 5.05 -0.78 -10.31
C VAL A 133 5.48 0.27 -9.29
N MET A 134 6.44 1.14 -9.65
CA MET A 134 6.95 2.19 -8.76
C MET A 134 5.85 3.12 -8.27
N GLY A 135 4.97 3.57 -9.17
CA GLY A 135 3.84 4.43 -8.84
C GLY A 135 2.86 3.75 -7.90
N HIS A 136 2.55 2.49 -8.14
CA HIS A 136 1.67 1.67 -7.30
C HIS A 136 2.25 1.51 -5.88
N GLU A 137 3.52 1.09 -5.76
CA GLU A 137 4.18 0.88 -4.46
C GLU A 137 4.32 2.18 -3.66
N VAL A 138 4.75 3.25 -4.33
CA VAL A 138 4.84 4.58 -3.71
C VAL A 138 3.47 5.05 -3.21
N SER A 139 2.40 4.75 -3.94
CA SER A 139 1.04 5.13 -3.55
C SER A 139 0.58 4.45 -2.27
N HIS A 140 0.98 3.20 -2.01
CA HIS A 140 0.72 2.56 -0.73
C HIS A 140 1.35 3.31 0.44
N ALA A 141 2.58 3.81 0.27
CA ALA A 141 3.24 4.61 1.32
C ALA A 141 2.59 5.99 1.47
N LEU A 142 2.27 6.68 0.37
CA LEU A 142 1.65 8.00 0.37
C LEU A 142 0.23 8.02 0.94
N ALA A 143 -0.55 6.96 0.67
CA ALA A 143 -1.89 6.78 1.23
C ALA A 143 -1.89 6.19 2.65
N ASN A 144 -0.71 5.94 3.24
CA ASN A 144 -0.54 5.34 4.57
C ASN A 144 -1.24 3.97 4.72
N HIS A 145 -1.29 3.15 3.66
CA HIS A 145 -1.96 1.85 3.69
C HIS A 145 -1.35 0.89 4.73
N GLY A 146 -0.03 0.97 4.97
CA GLY A 146 0.66 0.24 6.04
C GLY A 146 0.13 0.61 7.42
N GLN A 147 0.01 1.91 7.72
CA GLN A 147 -0.54 2.43 8.96
C GLN A 147 -2.00 1.97 9.17
N GLN A 148 -2.81 2.04 8.11
CA GLN A 148 -4.20 1.61 8.15
C GLN A 148 -4.32 0.12 8.43
N ARG A 149 -3.49 -0.73 7.78
CA ARG A 149 -3.45 -2.18 8.04
C ARG A 149 -3.04 -2.51 9.46
N MET A 150 -2.00 -1.85 10.00
CA MET A 150 -1.58 -2.02 11.39
C MET A 150 -2.69 -1.63 12.36
N SER A 151 -3.37 -0.52 12.11
CA SER A 151 -4.49 -0.03 12.92
C SER A 151 -5.69 -0.99 12.88
N ALA A 152 -6.04 -1.52 11.70
CA ALA A 152 -7.10 -2.51 11.55
C ALA A 152 -6.75 -3.84 12.24
N GLY A 153 -5.50 -4.29 12.12
CA GLY A 153 -5.00 -5.48 12.81
C GLY A 153 -5.06 -5.35 14.34
N LEU A 154 -4.73 -4.18 14.87
CA LEU A 154 -4.87 -3.89 16.31
C LEU A 154 -6.34 -3.97 16.75
N LEU A 155 -7.27 -3.40 16.00
CA LEU A 155 -8.70 -3.52 16.29
C LEU A 155 -9.19 -4.96 16.22
N GLN A 156 -8.73 -5.72 15.23
CA GLN A 156 -9.04 -7.14 15.12
C GLN A 156 -8.52 -7.92 16.33
N GLN A 157 -7.31 -7.65 16.78
CA GLN A 157 -6.73 -8.29 17.96
C GLN A 157 -7.51 -7.97 19.24
N LEU A 158 -7.86 -6.69 19.45
CA LEU A 158 -8.66 -6.26 20.61
C LEU A 158 -10.07 -6.86 20.58
N GLY A 159 -10.71 -6.92 19.42
CA GLY A 159 -12.00 -7.56 19.24
C GLY A 159 -11.95 -9.07 19.53
N GLY A 160 -10.90 -9.75 19.08
CA GLY A 160 -10.64 -11.16 19.39
C GLY A 160 -10.47 -11.43 20.88
N ALA A 161 -9.73 -10.56 21.59
CA ALA A 161 -9.60 -10.63 23.04
C ALA A 161 -10.96 -10.44 23.75
N GLY A 162 -11.82 -9.53 23.25
CA GLY A 162 -13.18 -9.35 23.74
C GLY A 162 -14.04 -10.60 23.55
N VAL A 163 -14.00 -11.24 22.39
CA VAL A 163 -14.70 -12.51 22.12
C VAL A 163 -14.19 -13.61 23.04
N ALA A 164 -12.86 -13.77 23.17
CA ALA A 164 -12.27 -14.75 24.06
C ALA A 164 -12.72 -14.57 25.53
N ALA A 165 -12.75 -13.33 26.01
CA ALA A 165 -13.25 -13.02 27.35
C ALA A 165 -14.73 -13.36 27.52
N ALA A 166 -15.56 -13.07 26.52
CA ALA A 166 -17.01 -13.34 26.54
C ALA A 166 -17.33 -14.84 26.59
N VAL A 167 -16.51 -15.68 25.96
CA VAL A 167 -16.71 -17.13 25.92
C VAL A 167 -15.80 -17.92 26.88
N GLY A 168 -14.96 -17.25 27.65
CA GLY A 168 -13.90 -17.86 28.48
C GLY A 168 -14.39 -18.88 29.53
N THR A 169 -15.68 -18.79 29.92
CA THR A 169 -16.33 -19.73 30.83
C THR A 169 -17.07 -20.87 30.11
N LYS A 170 -17.07 -20.88 28.78
CA LYS A 170 -17.75 -21.90 27.97
C LYS A 170 -16.82 -23.10 27.70
N SER A 171 -17.39 -24.20 27.12
CA SER A 171 -16.58 -25.35 26.72
C SER A 171 -15.52 -24.98 25.69
N ALA A 172 -14.43 -25.75 25.63
CA ALA A 172 -13.35 -25.54 24.66
C ALA A 172 -13.85 -25.52 23.21
N GLU A 173 -14.82 -26.38 22.87
CA GLU A 173 -15.46 -26.39 21.55
C GLU A 173 -16.18 -25.09 21.25
N THR A 174 -16.92 -24.53 22.22
CA THR A 174 -17.62 -23.25 22.07
C THR A 174 -16.63 -22.10 21.91
N GLN A 175 -15.53 -22.09 22.68
CA GLN A 175 -14.47 -21.10 22.53
C GLN A 175 -13.82 -21.15 21.14
N GLN A 176 -13.47 -22.36 20.69
CA GLN A 176 -12.87 -22.56 19.36
C GLN A 176 -13.83 -22.14 18.25
N LEU A 177 -15.10 -22.51 18.33
CA LEU A 177 -16.12 -22.12 17.33
C LEU A 177 -16.29 -20.59 17.26
N ALA A 178 -16.38 -19.93 18.41
CA ALA A 178 -16.52 -18.48 18.48
C ALA A 178 -15.29 -17.75 17.89
N MET A 179 -14.06 -18.21 18.19
CA MET A 179 -12.84 -17.62 17.65
C MET A 179 -12.70 -17.88 16.15
N THR A 180 -13.10 -19.06 15.67
CA THR A 180 -13.10 -19.37 14.24
C THR A 180 -14.10 -18.50 13.49
N ALA A 181 -15.33 -18.36 14.02
CA ALA A 181 -16.36 -17.50 13.42
C ALA A 181 -15.93 -16.02 13.42
N TYR A 182 -15.34 -15.54 14.51
CA TYR A 182 -14.79 -14.18 14.58
C TYR A 182 -13.68 -13.95 13.55
N GLY A 183 -12.72 -14.88 13.46
CA GLY A 183 -11.64 -14.81 12.46
C GLY A 183 -12.18 -14.76 11.03
N ALA A 184 -13.10 -15.66 10.69
CA ALA A 184 -13.73 -15.68 9.37
C ALA A 184 -14.53 -14.39 9.10
N ALA A 185 -15.32 -13.91 10.05
CA ALA A 185 -16.11 -12.69 9.88
C ALA A 185 -15.22 -11.45 9.69
N THR A 186 -14.14 -11.33 10.45
CA THR A 186 -13.20 -10.19 10.30
C THR A 186 -12.38 -10.28 9.02
N GLU A 187 -11.97 -11.47 8.60
CA GLU A 187 -11.22 -11.66 7.36
C GLU A 187 -12.09 -11.36 6.14
N TYR A 188 -13.20 -12.08 5.97
CA TYR A 188 -14.04 -11.95 4.76
C TYR A 188 -14.91 -10.70 4.74
N GLY A 189 -15.40 -10.25 5.90
CA GLY A 189 -16.25 -9.06 6.02
C GLY A 189 -15.49 -7.75 6.21
N GLY A 190 -14.22 -7.81 6.61
CA GLY A 190 -13.40 -6.63 6.94
C GLY A 190 -12.10 -6.55 6.17
N MET A 191 -11.14 -7.41 6.47
CA MET A 191 -9.75 -7.25 5.99
C MET A 191 -9.61 -7.41 4.47
N LEU A 192 -10.29 -8.37 3.84
CA LEU A 192 -10.22 -8.56 2.40
C LEU A 192 -10.84 -7.40 1.60
N PRO A 193 -12.08 -6.91 1.90
CA PRO A 193 -12.62 -5.71 1.26
C PRO A 193 -11.75 -4.48 1.49
N PHE A 194 -11.21 -4.32 2.68
CA PHE A 194 -10.30 -3.23 3.04
C PHE A 194 -9.01 -3.27 2.19
N SER A 195 -8.40 -4.45 2.04
CA SER A 195 -7.24 -4.64 1.18
C SER A 195 -7.53 -4.31 -0.29
N ARG A 196 -8.66 -4.77 -0.84
CA ARG A 196 -9.07 -4.45 -2.23
C ARG A 196 -9.28 -2.95 -2.46
N ASN A 197 -9.81 -2.24 -1.46
CA ASN A 197 -9.95 -0.79 -1.53
C ASN A 197 -8.57 -0.10 -1.58
N HIS A 198 -7.58 -0.58 -0.83
CA HIS A 198 -6.21 -0.09 -0.87
C HIS A 198 -5.56 -0.30 -2.24
N GLU A 199 -5.78 -1.48 -2.85
CA GLU A 199 -5.27 -1.75 -4.20
C GLU A 199 -5.85 -0.78 -5.23
N SER A 200 -7.18 -0.58 -5.20
CA SER A 200 -7.86 0.35 -6.12
C SER A 200 -7.41 1.80 -5.93
N GLU A 201 -7.16 2.21 -4.68
CA GLU A 201 -6.64 3.53 -4.36
C GLU A 201 -5.18 3.69 -4.81
N ALA A 202 -4.34 2.66 -4.61
CA ALA A 202 -2.96 2.65 -5.07
C ALA A 202 -2.86 2.67 -6.60
N ASP A 203 -3.74 1.98 -7.31
CA ASP A 203 -3.83 2.05 -8.77
C ASP A 203 -4.18 3.45 -9.27
N MET A 204 -5.17 4.09 -8.68
CA MET A 204 -5.59 5.44 -9.08
C MET A 204 -4.48 6.47 -8.85
N ILE A 205 -3.88 6.48 -7.67
CA ILE A 205 -2.80 7.40 -7.32
C ILE A 205 -1.56 7.08 -8.18
N GLY A 206 -1.21 5.80 -8.32
CA GLY A 206 -0.05 5.36 -9.07
C GLY A 206 -0.10 5.71 -10.55
N LEU A 207 -1.26 5.53 -11.21
CA LEU A 207 -1.48 5.98 -12.59
C LEU A 207 -1.32 7.49 -12.73
N THR A 208 -1.85 8.26 -11.78
CA THR A 208 -1.71 9.71 -11.77
C THR A 208 -0.26 10.14 -11.64
N LEU A 209 0.48 9.55 -10.70
CA LEU A 209 1.87 9.90 -10.46
C LEU A 209 2.78 9.50 -11.62
N MET A 210 2.59 8.29 -12.21
CA MET A 210 3.39 7.89 -13.36
C MET A 210 3.13 8.79 -14.56
N ALA A 211 1.87 9.22 -14.77
CA ALA A 211 1.52 10.15 -15.84
C ALA A 211 2.16 11.52 -15.63
N ILE A 212 2.09 12.10 -14.43
CA ILE A 212 2.75 13.38 -14.10
C ILE A 212 4.28 13.27 -14.24
N ALA A 213 4.86 12.09 -13.94
CA ALA A 213 6.27 11.80 -14.13
C ALA A 213 6.69 11.64 -15.62
N GLY A 214 5.74 11.70 -16.56
CA GLY A 214 5.96 11.62 -18.00
C GLY A 214 5.94 10.20 -18.58
N TYR A 215 5.48 9.21 -17.81
CA TYR A 215 5.33 7.82 -18.28
C TYR A 215 3.90 7.58 -18.74
N ASN A 216 3.73 6.97 -19.93
CA ASN A 216 2.39 6.71 -20.46
C ASN A 216 1.62 5.71 -19.59
N PRO A 217 0.48 6.10 -18.99
CA PRO A 217 -0.29 5.24 -18.11
C PRO A 217 -0.99 4.06 -18.82
N ASP A 218 -1.08 4.06 -20.17
CA ASP A 218 -1.61 2.93 -20.93
C ASP A 218 -0.79 1.66 -20.70
N GLU A 219 0.51 1.77 -20.46
CA GLU A 219 1.42 0.65 -20.17
C GLU A 219 0.98 -0.17 -18.95
N ALA A 220 0.22 0.43 -18.01
CA ALA A 220 -0.27 -0.30 -16.85
C ALA A 220 -1.16 -1.49 -17.23
N ILE A 221 -1.94 -1.35 -18.32
CA ILE A 221 -2.76 -2.46 -18.84
C ILE A 221 -1.89 -3.62 -19.31
N ASP A 222 -0.85 -3.29 -20.10
CA ASP A 222 0.05 -4.28 -20.65
C ASP A 222 0.90 -4.93 -19.55
N PHE A 223 1.37 -4.15 -18.58
CA PHE A 223 2.09 -4.68 -17.42
C PHE A 223 1.24 -5.71 -16.65
N TRP A 224 0.03 -5.36 -16.25
CA TRP A 224 -0.84 -6.26 -15.49
C TRP A 224 -1.28 -7.48 -16.31
N SER A 225 -1.43 -7.33 -17.63
CA SER A 225 -1.68 -8.46 -18.54
C SER A 225 -0.50 -9.43 -18.59
N ARG A 226 0.73 -8.91 -18.66
CA ARG A 226 1.95 -9.74 -18.59
C ARG A 226 2.11 -10.41 -17.24
N MET A 227 1.83 -9.68 -16.15
CA MET A 227 1.88 -10.20 -14.78
C MET A 227 0.89 -11.37 -14.60
N SER A 228 -0.35 -11.22 -15.08
CA SER A 228 -1.35 -12.28 -15.03
C SER A 228 -0.94 -13.50 -15.88
N ALA A 229 -0.37 -13.29 -17.06
CA ALA A 229 0.11 -14.36 -17.92
C ALA A 229 1.30 -15.13 -17.31
N ASN A 230 2.14 -14.45 -16.54
CA ASN A 230 3.30 -15.07 -15.86
C ASN A 230 2.88 -16.07 -14.75
N SER A 231 1.65 -16.01 -14.26
CA SER A 231 1.14 -16.94 -13.24
C SER A 231 0.87 -18.35 -13.75
N GLY A 232 0.64 -18.53 -15.06
CA GLY A 232 0.68 -19.78 -15.82
C GLY A 232 0.09 -21.06 -15.19
N GLY A 233 -0.88 -20.96 -14.25
CA GLY A 233 -1.47 -22.11 -13.55
C GLY A 233 -0.63 -22.67 -12.38
N GLN A 234 0.49 -22.06 -12.04
CA GLN A 234 1.27 -22.28 -10.82
C GLN A 234 0.85 -21.31 -9.70
N ALA A 235 1.43 -21.46 -8.50
CA ALA A 235 1.25 -20.48 -7.44
C ALA A 235 1.55 -19.06 -7.98
N PRO A 236 0.70 -18.04 -7.70
CA PRO A 236 0.92 -16.71 -8.22
C PRO A 236 2.26 -16.17 -7.70
N PRO A 237 2.98 -15.36 -8.50
CA PRO A 237 4.17 -14.66 -8.03
C PRO A 237 3.88 -13.91 -6.73
N GLU A 238 4.91 -13.71 -5.89
CA GLU A 238 4.77 -13.05 -4.59
C GLU A 238 4.08 -11.68 -4.71
N PHE A 239 4.42 -10.92 -5.73
CA PHE A 239 3.77 -9.64 -6.03
C PHE A 239 2.26 -9.78 -6.27
N MET A 240 1.80 -10.82 -6.98
CA MET A 240 0.37 -11.06 -7.18
C MET A 240 -0.35 -11.61 -5.94
N SER A 241 0.37 -12.21 -5.00
CA SER A 241 -0.21 -12.67 -3.75
C SER A 241 -0.60 -11.51 -2.84
N THR A 242 0.19 -10.44 -2.88
CA THR A 242 -0.06 -9.18 -2.14
C THR A 242 -0.89 -8.18 -2.94
N HIS A 243 -0.79 -8.20 -4.27
CA HIS A 243 -1.48 -7.31 -5.23
C HIS A 243 -2.24 -8.11 -6.29
N PRO A 244 -3.40 -8.71 -5.95
CA PRO A 244 -4.15 -9.56 -6.87
C PRO A 244 -4.50 -8.83 -8.17
N SER A 245 -4.34 -9.53 -9.30
CA SER A 245 -4.74 -9.04 -10.62
C SER A 245 -5.79 -9.96 -11.21
N ASP A 246 -6.91 -9.38 -11.58
CA ASP A 246 -7.99 -10.04 -12.30
C ASP A 246 -8.52 -9.15 -13.43
N ALA A 247 -9.48 -9.66 -14.19
CA ALA A 247 -10.10 -8.91 -15.27
C ALA A 247 -10.79 -7.62 -14.77
N THR A 248 -11.28 -7.63 -13.54
CA THR A 248 -11.92 -6.46 -12.90
C THR A 248 -10.90 -5.35 -12.67
N ARG A 249 -9.71 -5.69 -12.15
CA ARG A 249 -8.62 -4.71 -11.96
C ARG A 249 -8.20 -4.08 -13.28
N ILE A 250 -8.00 -4.90 -14.33
CA ILE A 250 -7.63 -4.38 -15.66
C ILE A 250 -8.71 -3.46 -16.23
N ALA A 251 -9.99 -3.80 -16.07
CA ALA A 251 -11.10 -2.94 -16.49
C ALA A 251 -11.13 -1.61 -15.71
N ASN A 252 -10.89 -1.65 -14.40
CA ASN A 252 -10.81 -0.46 -13.55
C ASN A 252 -9.64 0.45 -13.97
N LEU A 253 -8.44 -0.11 -14.19
CA LEU A 253 -7.29 0.65 -14.69
C LEU A 253 -7.61 1.36 -16.01
N LYS A 254 -8.25 0.67 -16.96
CA LYS A 254 -8.69 1.28 -18.23
C LYS A 254 -9.60 2.50 -18.01
N SER A 255 -10.48 2.44 -17.02
CA SER A 255 -11.38 3.55 -16.72
C SER A 255 -10.68 4.74 -16.05
N LEU A 256 -9.58 4.51 -15.34
CA LEU A 256 -8.80 5.53 -14.63
C LEU A 256 -7.78 6.28 -15.53
N ILE A 257 -7.32 5.65 -16.62
CA ILE A 257 -6.30 6.22 -17.52
C ILE A 257 -6.67 7.61 -18.05
N PRO A 258 -7.90 7.88 -18.56
CA PRO A 258 -8.26 9.21 -19.02
C PRO A 258 -8.13 10.29 -17.94
N GLN A 259 -8.50 9.96 -16.70
CA GLN A 259 -8.34 10.87 -15.57
C GLN A 259 -6.87 11.12 -15.23
N ALA A 260 -6.03 10.08 -15.23
CA ALA A 260 -4.59 10.22 -14.99
C ALA A 260 -3.92 11.11 -16.06
N LYS A 261 -4.28 10.93 -17.34
CA LYS A 261 -3.80 11.78 -18.43
C LYS A 261 -4.28 13.23 -18.30
N ALA A 262 -5.54 13.45 -17.94
CA ALA A 262 -6.10 14.78 -17.71
C ALA A 262 -5.42 15.49 -16.52
N GLU A 263 -5.10 14.75 -15.45
CA GLU A 263 -4.37 15.28 -14.31
C GLU A 263 -2.94 15.66 -14.69
N ALA A 264 -2.24 14.81 -15.44
CA ALA A 264 -0.88 15.08 -15.94
C ALA A 264 -0.82 16.31 -16.83
N ALA A 265 -1.86 16.59 -17.63
CA ALA A 265 -1.96 17.77 -18.48
C ALA A 265 -1.91 19.09 -17.68
N LYS A 266 -2.42 19.10 -16.44
CA LYS A 266 -2.33 20.28 -15.54
C LYS A 266 -0.88 20.60 -15.15
N PHE A 267 0.01 19.63 -15.27
CA PHE A 267 1.45 19.76 -15.02
C PHE A 267 2.28 19.85 -16.31
N GLY A 268 1.61 20.11 -17.46
CA GLY A 268 2.26 20.28 -18.75
C GLY A 268 2.70 18.97 -19.42
N VAL A 269 2.22 17.82 -18.96
CA VAL A 269 2.51 16.50 -19.57
C VAL A 269 1.32 16.03 -20.37
N THR A 270 1.56 15.71 -21.65
CA THR A 270 0.52 15.23 -22.59
C THR A 270 0.98 13.94 -23.27
N PHE A 271 0.03 13.06 -23.54
CA PHE A 271 0.27 11.79 -24.23
C PHE A 271 -0.51 11.80 -25.56
N LYS A 272 0.18 11.39 -26.61
CA LYS A 272 -0.42 11.24 -27.96
C LYS A 272 -1.11 9.88 -28.08
#